data_67ce2e60fa346f73f2d43406033766d8
#
_entry.id   67ce2e60fa346f73f2d43406033766d8
#
_cell.length_a   1.000
_cell.length_b   1.000
_cell.length_c   1.000
_cell.angle_alpha   90.00
_cell.angle_beta   90.00
_cell.angle_gamma   90.00
#
_symmetry.space_group_name_H-M   'P 1'
#
loop_
_entity.id
_entity.type
_entity.pdbx_description
1 polymer ?
#
loop_
_entity_poly.entity_id
_entity_poly.type
_entity_poly.pdbx_seq_one_letter_code
_entity_poly.pdbx_strand_id
1 'polypeptide(L)'
;MGSEDEGFNEFRERMNERIMSEDNLQIKRFFNLDDRAYDEGSLDKTTKEMLGLVASMVLKCDDCIKYHLQELYLLDIEEDQLWEVFNIALVVGGSIVIPHLREAVDFWDRMKSGDVSTPAGAEKNDDTIYSIYTDGACAGNPGPGGYAALILQEGEVIKEITGYSHDTTNNRMELKAVIAALEWVEPESDVRLYCDSQYVVKGLDEWMKTWRKNGWQTSSSDAVKNRDLWEKLDDLRQDIKLNIFKVPAHSGHELNERVDSMAKKAIRGGKKEDEKDE
;
A
#
# COMPACT_ATOMS: atom_id res chain seq x y z
N MET A 1 -32.12 23.94 5.07
CA MET A 1 -32.86 22.70 4.87
C MET A 1 -31.90 21.79 4.12
N GLY A 2 -31.04 21.03 4.86
CA GLY A 2 -30.26 19.96 4.28
C GLY A 2 -31.19 18.79 4.00
N SER A 3 -30.97 18.09 2.90
CA SER A 3 -31.77 16.94 2.51
C SER A 3 -31.60 15.85 3.57
N GLU A 4 -32.71 15.31 4.09
CA GLU A 4 -32.74 14.25 5.12
C GLU A 4 -32.21 12.88 4.65
N ASP A 5 -31.50 12.81 3.50
CA ASP A 5 -31.06 11.57 2.85
C ASP A 5 -29.56 11.53 2.46
N GLU A 6 -28.75 12.50 2.87
CA GLU A 6 -27.31 12.47 2.54
C GLU A 6 -26.56 11.55 3.51
N GLY A 7 -25.92 10.50 3.00
CA GLY A 7 -25.13 9.57 3.79
C GLY A 7 -23.86 10.22 4.39
N PHE A 8 -23.32 9.64 5.47
CA PHE A 8 -22.13 10.15 6.15
C PHE A 8 -20.95 10.40 5.19
N ASN A 9 -20.70 9.48 4.26
CA ASN A 9 -19.59 9.58 3.31
C ASN A 9 -19.80 10.69 2.27
N GLU A 10 -20.99 10.77 1.68
CA GLU A 10 -21.33 11.82 0.71
C GLU A 10 -21.20 13.21 1.32
N PHE A 11 -21.70 13.40 2.54
CA PHE A 11 -21.55 14.65 3.28
C PHE A 11 -20.07 14.99 3.51
N ARG A 12 -19.28 14.02 4.00
CA ARG A 12 -17.86 14.19 4.32
C ARG A 12 -17.05 14.54 3.07
N GLU A 13 -17.22 13.81 1.97
CA GLU A 13 -16.53 14.06 0.70
C GLU A 13 -16.86 15.46 0.16
N ARG A 14 -18.13 15.77 0.05
CA ARG A 14 -18.59 17.09 -0.44
C ARG A 14 -18.06 18.23 0.41
N MET A 15 -18.05 18.07 1.73
CA MET A 15 -17.56 19.12 2.64
C MET A 15 -16.04 19.21 2.65
N ASN A 16 -15.32 18.10 2.52
CA ASN A 16 -13.87 18.11 2.36
C ASN A 16 -13.47 18.79 1.05
N GLU A 17 -14.12 18.49 -0.07
CA GLU A 17 -13.90 19.20 -1.33
C GLU A 17 -14.16 20.72 -1.17
N ARG A 18 -15.26 21.08 -0.52
CA ARG A 18 -15.60 22.49 -0.27
C ARG A 18 -14.55 23.19 0.61
N ILE A 19 -14.05 22.53 1.65
CA ILE A 19 -13.01 23.05 2.54
C ILE A 19 -11.68 23.17 1.78
N MET A 20 -11.30 22.18 1.01
CA MET A 20 -10.04 22.15 0.25
C MET A 20 -10.05 23.14 -0.93
N SER A 21 -11.23 23.54 -1.43
CA SER A 21 -11.36 24.57 -2.46
C SER A 21 -11.02 25.97 -1.95
N GLU A 22 -11.08 26.20 -0.64
CA GLU A 22 -10.56 27.42 -0.03
C GLU A 22 -9.02 27.36 -0.07
N ASP A 23 -8.35 28.36 -0.61
CA ASP A 23 -6.88 28.35 -0.75
C ASP A 23 -6.17 28.66 0.59
N ASN A 24 -6.52 27.88 1.62
CA ASN A 24 -5.95 27.98 2.96
C ASN A 24 -4.85 26.96 3.18
N LEU A 25 -3.61 27.41 3.15
CA LEU A 25 -2.43 26.56 3.27
C LEU A 25 -2.37 25.78 4.60
N GLN A 26 -2.84 26.37 5.71
CA GLN A 26 -2.83 25.74 7.03
C GLN A 26 -3.80 24.57 7.09
N ILE A 27 -5.00 24.73 6.53
CA ILE A 27 -5.99 23.66 6.43
C ILE A 27 -5.44 22.53 5.56
N LYS A 28 -4.94 22.83 4.35
CA LYS A 28 -4.35 21.83 3.45
C LYS A 28 -3.20 21.05 4.12
N ARG A 29 -2.35 21.74 4.88
CA ARG A 29 -1.26 21.09 5.63
C ARG A 29 -1.76 20.19 6.74
N PHE A 30 -2.82 20.61 7.45
CA PHE A 30 -3.41 19.81 8.51
C PHE A 30 -4.04 18.52 7.96
N PHE A 31 -4.84 18.61 6.90
CA PHE A 31 -5.43 17.45 6.25
C PHE A 31 -4.36 16.48 5.73
N ASN A 32 -3.30 16.99 5.11
CA ASN A 32 -2.18 16.16 4.67
C ASN A 32 -1.40 15.52 5.85
N LEU A 33 -1.27 16.22 6.98
CA LEU A 33 -0.64 15.68 8.17
C LEU A 33 -1.49 14.58 8.79
N ASP A 34 -2.80 14.79 8.88
CA ASP A 34 -3.77 13.83 9.41
C ASP A 34 -3.76 12.53 8.58
N ASP A 35 -3.90 12.65 7.27
CA ASP A 35 -3.83 11.54 6.32
C ASP A 35 -2.53 10.72 6.48
N ARG A 36 -1.38 11.40 6.48
CA ARG A 36 -0.07 10.75 6.60
C ARG A 36 0.24 10.20 8.00
N ALA A 37 -0.44 10.64 9.04
CA ALA A 37 -0.23 10.11 10.39
C ALA A 37 -0.63 8.64 10.48
N TYR A 38 -1.61 8.22 9.69
CA TYR A 38 -2.12 6.85 9.62
C TYR A 38 -1.41 5.98 8.58
N ASP A 39 -0.51 6.53 7.76
CA ASP A 39 0.34 5.74 6.85
C ASP A 39 1.16 4.70 7.63
N GLU A 40 1.44 3.57 7.02
CA GLU A 40 2.26 2.51 7.59
C GLU A 40 3.67 3.01 7.97
N GLY A 41 4.15 2.59 9.15
CA GLY A 41 5.45 2.98 9.70
C GLY A 41 5.97 1.93 10.66
N SER A 42 6.50 2.35 11.82
CA SER A 42 6.86 1.42 12.90
C SER A 42 5.66 0.74 13.54
N LEU A 43 4.48 1.34 13.42
CA LEU A 43 3.19 0.73 13.68
C LEU A 43 2.51 0.55 12.33
N ASP A 44 1.86 -0.58 12.12
CA ASP A 44 1.03 -0.82 10.94
C ASP A 44 -0.23 0.05 10.94
N LYS A 45 -0.86 0.19 9.77
CA LYS A 45 -2.06 1.02 9.61
C LYS A 45 -3.19 0.56 10.53
N THR A 46 -3.43 -0.74 10.63
CA THR A 46 -4.50 -1.33 11.46
C THR A 46 -4.34 -0.93 12.92
N THR A 47 -3.12 -1.06 13.46
CA THR A 47 -2.81 -0.63 14.83
C THR A 47 -3.09 0.86 15.03
N LYS A 48 -2.71 1.72 14.07
CA LYS A 48 -2.96 3.17 14.15
C LYS A 48 -4.45 3.50 14.12
N GLU A 49 -5.22 2.84 13.25
CA GLU A 49 -6.67 3.01 13.18
C GLU A 49 -7.37 2.54 14.47
N MET A 50 -6.93 1.43 15.07
CA MET A 50 -7.41 1.00 16.38
C MET A 50 -7.13 2.03 17.48
N LEU A 51 -5.94 2.62 17.50
CA LEU A 51 -5.59 3.70 18.44
C LEU A 51 -6.43 4.95 18.21
N GLY A 52 -6.66 5.31 16.94
CA GLY A 52 -7.54 6.41 16.54
C GLY A 52 -8.97 6.18 17.00
N LEU A 53 -9.50 4.95 16.84
CA LEU A 53 -10.83 4.59 17.31
C LEU A 53 -10.97 4.74 18.83
N VAL A 54 -10.01 4.21 19.61
CA VAL A 54 -10.00 4.37 21.07
C VAL A 54 -10.00 5.84 21.46
N ALA A 55 -9.12 6.64 20.87
CA ALA A 55 -9.04 8.08 21.14
C ALA A 55 -10.35 8.80 20.79
N SER A 56 -10.94 8.50 19.63
CA SER A 56 -12.18 9.10 19.16
C SER A 56 -13.37 8.78 20.05
N MET A 57 -13.46 7.55 20.56
CA MET A 57 -14.49 7.13 21.51
C MET A 57 -14.35 7.85 22.84
N VAL A 58 -13.14 7.98 23.38
CA VAL A 58 -12.87 8.71 24.63
C VAL A 58 -13.15 10.21 24.48
N LEU A 59 -12.82 10.78 23.31
CA LEU A 59 -13.11 12.17 22.96
C LEU A 59 -14.57 12.40 22.55
N LYS A 60 -15.36 11.34 22.33
CA LYS A 60 -16.76 11.38 21.93
C LYS A 60 -16.98 12.11 20.60
N CYS A 61 -16.14 11.83 19.63
CA CYS A 61 -16.23 12.35 18.27
C CYS A 61 -16.91 11.32 17.38
N ASP A 62 -18.24 11.39 17.23
CA ASP A 62 -19.01 10.37 16.50
C ASP A 62 -18.57 10.24 15.03
N ASP A 63 -18.24 11.35 14.36
CA ASP A 63 -17.74 11.30 12.99
C ASP A 63 -16.34 10.67 12.88
N CYS A 64 -15.47 10.93 13.88
CA CYS A 64 -14.16 10.27 13.93
C CYS A 64 -14.29 8.77 14.20
N ILE A 65 -15.24 8.38 15.08
CA ILE A 65 -15.54 6.97 15.36
C ILE A 65 -15.98 6.26 14.08
N LYS A 66 -16.92 6.82 13.34
CA LYS A 66 -17.41 6.26 12.07
C LYS A 66 -16.27 6.13 11.04
N TYR A 67 -15.41 7.15 10.95
CA TYR A 67 -14.26 7.13 10.06
C TYR A 67 -13.31 5.97 10.36
N HIS A 68 -12.86 5.84 11.62
CA HIS A 68 -11.96 4.76 12.01
C HIS A 68 -12.59 3.38 11.90
N LEU A 69 -13.90 3.25 12.14
CA LEU A 69 -14.63 2.00 11.91
C LEU A 69 -14.65 1.62 10.44
N GLN A 70 -14.81 2.58 9.52
CA GLN A 70 -14.76 2.33 8.09
C GLN A 70 -13.36 1.91 7.64
N GLU A 71 -12.31 2.59 8.10
CA GLU A 71 -10.94 2.20 7.79
C GLU A 71 -10.61 0.79 8.31
N LEU A 72 -11.02 0.46 9.54
CA LEU A 72 -10.84 -0.88 10.11
C LEU A 72 -11.64 -1.95 9.39
N TYR A 73 -12.85 -1.61 8.91
CA TYR A 73 -13.67 -2.50 8.09
C TYR A 73 -13.00 -2.80 6.74
N LEU A 74 -12.37 -1.79 6.11
CA LEU A 74 -11.63 -1.94 4.87
C LEU A 74 -10.29 -2.70 5.06
N LEU A 75 -9.72 -2.62 6.25
CA LEU A 75 -8.51 -3.36 6.66
C LEU A 75 -8.81 -4.77 7.14
N ASP A 76 -10.07 -5.20 7.04
CA ASP A 76 -10.54 -6.55 7.38
C ASP A 76 -10.18 -6.98 8.81
N ILE A 77 -10.37 -6.04 9.78
CA ILE A 77 -10.14 -6.35 11.20
C ILE A 77 -11.07 -7.48 11.66
N GLU A 78 -10.52 -8.42 12.42
CA GLU A 78 -11.31 -9.45 13.07
C GLU A 78 -12.27 -8.87 14.11
N GLU A 79 -13.50 -9.39 14.19
CA GLU A 79 -14.51 -8.87 15.10
C GLU A 79 -14.08 -8.95 16.57
N ASP A 80 -13.36 -9.99 16.95
CA ASP A 80 -12.81 -10.15 18.30
C ASP A 80 -11.81 -9.05 18.65
N GLN A 81 -10.97 -8.62 17.69
CA GLN A 81 -10.04 -7.49 17.88
C GLN A 81 -10.80 -6.18 18.08
N LEU A 82 -11.87 -5.94 17.30
CA LEU A 82 -12.71 -4.76 17.47
C LEU A 82 -13.34 -4.70 18.87
N TRP A 83 -13.83 -5.81 19.38
CA TRP A 83 -14.38 -5.87 20.75
C TRP A 83 -13.33 -5.59 21.82
N GLU A 84 -12.07 -6.01 21.63
CA GLU A 84 -10.97 -5.65 22.53
C GLU A 84 -10.67 -4.13 22.48
N VAL A 85 -10.71 -3.52 21.32
CA VAL A 85 -10.56 -2.05 21.14
C VAL A 85 -11.68 -1.31 21.90
N PHE A 86 -12.93 -1.75 21.79
CA PHE A 86 -14.07 -1.19 22.53
C PHE A 86 -13.91 -1.36 24.05
N ASN A 87 -13.39 -2.51 24.51
CA ASN A 87 -13.10 -2.72 25.93
C ASN A 87 -12.07 -1.71 26.46
N ILE A 88 -11.01 -1.45 25.70
CA ILE A 88 -9.99 -0.45 26.07
C ILE A 88 -10.63 0.95 26.14
N ALA A 89 -11.42 1.32 25.15
CA ALA A 89 -12.11 2.62 25.16
C ALA A 89 -13.04 2.80 26.38
N LEU A 90 -13.76 1.75 26.76
CA LEU A 90 -14.62 1.76 27.96
C LEU A 90 -13.79 1.86 29.26
N VAL A 91 -12.67 1.15 29.38
CA VAL A 91 -11.81 1.21 30.56
C VAL A 91 -11.19 2.59 30.72
N VAL A 92 -10.75 3.21 29.63
CA VAL A 92 -10.11 4.54 29.66
C VAL A 92 -11.15 5.65 29.84
N GLY A 93 -12.24 5.60 29.09
CA GLY A 93 -13.25 6.68 29.06
C GLY A 93 -14.39 6.53 30.08
N GLY A 94 -14.58 5.33 30.63
CA GLY A 94 -15.65 5.03 31.60
C GLY A 94 -17.04 4.98 30.97
N SER A 95 -18.07 4.99 31.81
CA SER A 95 -19.47 4.82 31.40
C SER A 95 -19.99 5.88 30.43
N ILE A 96 -19.33 7.00 30.33
CA ILE A 96 -19.70 8.10 29.40
C ILE A 96 -19.46 7.70 27.92
N VAL A 97 -18.66 6.67 27.67
CA VAL A 97 -18.42 6.12 26.33
C VAL A 97 -19.57 5.20 25.88
N ILE A 98 -20.39 4.67 26.79
CA ILE A 98 -21.45 3.72 26.46
C ILE A 98 -22.44 4.21 25.37
N PRO A 99 -22.92 5.46 25.35
CA PRO A 99 -23.76 5.94 24.26
C PRO A 99 -23.09 5.83 22.90
N HIS A 100 -21.83 6.27 22.80
CA HIS A 100 -21.04 6.21 21.59
C HIS A 100 -20.70 4.78 21.16
N LEU A 101 -20.49 3.86 22.12
CA LEU A 101 -20.33 2.44 21.82
C LEU A 101 -21.57 1.83 21.16
N ARG A 102 -22.78 2.21 21.60
CA ARG A 102 -24.02 1.72 20.97
C ARG A 102 -24.14 2.18 19.53
N GLU A 103 -23.81 3.45 19.26
CA GLU A 103 -23.81 4.00 17.89
C GLU A 103 -22.69 3.39 17.04
N ALA A 104 -21.53 3.13 17.61
CA ALA A 104 -20.41 2.48 16.94
C ALA A 104 -20.75 1.05 16.51
N VAL A 105 -21.40 0.28 17.39
CA VAL A 105 -21.83 -1.10 17.11
C VAL A 105 -22.95 -1.11 16.05
N ASP A 106 -23.96 -0.23 16.18
CA ASP A 106 -25.02 -0.08 15.15
C ASP A 106 -24.43 0.25 13.78
N PHE A 107 -23.49 1.21 13.75
CA PHE A 107 -22.83 1.60 12.50
C PHE A 107 -22.01 0.45 11.90
N TRP A 108 -21.28 -0.33 12.73
CA TRP A 108 -20.52 -1.49 12.29
C TRP A 108 -21.44 -2.58 11.72
N ASP A 109 -22.54 -2.90 12.40
CA ASP A 109 -23.51 -3.90 11.93
C ASP A 109 -24.15 -3.48 10.60
N ARG A 110 -24.46 -2.19 10.44
CA ARG A 110 -25.00 -1.63 9.20
C ARG A 110 -23.99 -1.63 8.04
N MET A 111 -22.72 -1.48 8.30
CA MET A 111 -21.67 -1.67 7.27
C MET A 111 -21.61 -3.15 6.84
N LYS A 112 -21.67 -4.07 7.79
CA LYS A 112 -21.67 -5.53 7.51
C LYS A 112 -22.88 -5.97 6.71
N SER A 113 -24.06 -5.38 6.95
CA SER A 113 -25.29 -5.68 6.20
C SER A 113 -25.37 -4.98 4.84
N GLY A 114 -24.48 -4.04 4.56
CA GLY A 114 -24.53 -3.21 3.33
C GLY A 114 -25.53 -2.05 3.38
N ASP A 115 -26.11 -1.76 4.56
CA ASP A 115 -27.07 -0.66 4.74
C ASP A 115 -26.39 0.71 4.83
N VAL A 116 -25.09 0.74 5.00
CA VAL A 116 -24.26 1.96 4.96
C VAL A 116 -23.21 1.78 3.87
N SER A 117 -23.19 2.71 2.93
CA SER A 117 -22.13 2.75 1.93
C SER A 117 -20.77 3.01 2.60
N THR A 118 -19.79 2.19 2.31
CA THR A 118 -18.38 2.54 2.51
C THR A 118 -18.02 3.73 1.62
N PRO A 119 -16.94 4.50 1.91
CA PRO A 119 -16.54 5.62 1.06
C PRO A 119 -16.53 5.24 -0.43
N ALA A 120 -17.01 6.14 -1.30
CA ALA A 120 -17.08 5.88 -2.73
C ALA A 120 -15.69 5.51 -3.27
N GLY A 121 -15.55 4.31 -3.78
CA GLY A 121 -14.26 3.72 -4.18
C GLY A 121 -13.62 2.79 -3.15
N ALA A 122 -14.20 2.65 -1.96
CA ALA A 122 -13.84 1.67 -0.96
C ALA A 122 -14.94 0.59 -0.88
N GLU A 123 -15.27 -0.04 -1.98
CA GLU A 123 -15.88 -1.36 -1.90
C GLU A 123 -14.89 -2.23 -1.10
N LYS A 124 -15.38 -3.10 -0.19
CA LYS A 124 -14.65 -4.34 0.07
C LYS A 124 -14.54 -4.93 -1.32
N ASN A 125 -13.47 -4.58 -1.97
CA ASN A 125 -13.21 -5.17 -3.23
C ASN A 125 -13.04 -6.64 -2.92
N ASP A 126 -13.89 -7.45 -3.53
CA ASP A 126 -13.55 -8.82 -3.89
C ASP A 126 -12.34 -8.77 -4.86
N ASP A 127 -11.74 -7.60 -4.98
CA ASP A 127 -10.50 -7.33 -5.68
C ASP A 127 -9.40 -8.00 -4.89
N THR A 128 -8.88 -9.01 -5.48
CA THR A 128 -7.75 -9.78 -4.97
C THR A 128 -6.63 -8.85 -4.56
N ILE A 129 -6.47 -8.62 -3.24
CA ILE A 129 -5.38 -7.78 -2.70
C ILE A 129 -4.12 -8.63 -2.68
N TYR A 130 -3.14 -8.22 -3.46
CA TYR A 130 -1.85 -8.87 -3.46
C TYR A 130 -0.84 -8.07 -2.63
N SER A 131 -0.18 -8.73 -1.68
CA SER A 131 1.03 -8.22 -1.04
C SER A 131 2.24 -8.77 -1.78
N ILE A 132 3.06 -7.91 -2.36
CA ILE A 132 4.19 -8.30 -3.21
C ILE A 132 5.50 -7.83 -2.60
N TYR A 133 6.42 -8.77 -2.36
CA TYR A 133 7.78 -8.47 -1.94
C TYR A 133 8.73 -8.70 -3.10
N THR A 134 9.64 -7.76 -3.37
CA THR A 134 10.56 -7.83 -4.51
C THR A 134 11.98 -7.48 -4.11
N ASP A 135 12.94 -8.18 -4.74
CA ASP A 135 14.37 -7.84 -4.64
C ASP A 135 15.13 -8.19 -5.92
N GLY A 136 16.19 -7.44 -6.17
CA GLY A 136 17.12 -7.66 -7.28
C GLY A 136 18.55 -7.64 -6.81
N ALA A 137 19.33 -8.60 -7.26
CA ALA A 137 20.76 -8.74 -6.92
C ALA A 137 21.63 -8.81 -8.19
N CYS A 138 22.86 -8.31 -8.09
CA CYS A 138 23.85 -8.40 -9.16
C CYS A 138 25.23 -8.78 -8.61
N ALA A 139 25.87 -9.79 -9.21
CA ALA A 139 27.24 -10.20 -8.86
C ALA A 139 28.26 -9.45 -9.72
N GLY A 140 28.54 -8.22 -9.36
CA GLY A 140 29.19 -7.18 -10.15
C GLY A 140 28.13 -6.14 -10.60
N ASN A 141 28.57 -4.98 -11.12
CA ASN A 141 27.63 -3.96 -11.55
C ASN A 141 28.24 -3.11 -12.66
N PRO A 142 28.17 -3.55 -13.95
CA PRO A 142 27.39 -4.67 -14.49
C PRO A 142 27.99 -6.05 -14.23
N GLY A 143 27.14 -7.10 -14.41
CA GLY A 143 27.49 -8.50 -14.29
C GLY A 143 26.27 -9.42 -14.21
N PRO A 144 26.45 -10.72 -13.91
CA PRO A 144 25.34 -11.63 -13.75
C PRO A 144 24.40 -11.21 -12.62
N GLY A 145 23.10 -11.13 -12.91
CA GLY A 145 22.11 -10.72 -11.94
C GLY A 145 20.90 -11.64 -11.85
N GLY A 146 20.23 -11.60 -10.71
CA GLY A 146 19.01 -12.33 -10.46
C GLY A 146 17.98 -11.44 -9.81
N TYR A 147 16.71 -11.78 -9.98
CA TYR A 147 15.59 -11.11 -9.33
C TYR A 147 14.63 -12.12 -8.74
N ALA A 148 13.88 -11.69 -7.75
CA ALA A 148 12.84 -12.48 -7.13
C ALA A 148 11.63 -11.64 -6.75
N ALA A 149 10.46 -12.27 -6.76
CA ALA A 149 9.24 -11.73 -6.18
C ALA A 149 8.49 -12.84 -5.43
N LEU A 150 7.88 -12.46 -4.30
CA LEU A 150 6.90 -13.25 -3.57
C LEU A 150 5.56 -12.52 -3.68
N ILE A 151 4.52 -13.23 -4.10
CA ILE A 151 3.16 -12.72 -4.18
C ILE A 151 2.34 -13.46 -3.13
N LEU A 152 1.74 -12.70 -2.25
CA LEU A 152 0.89 -13.18 -1.17
C LEU A 152 -0.54 -12.71 -1.38
N GLN A 153 -1.48 -13.55 -0.99
CA GLN A 153 -2.88 -13.23 -0.84
C GLN A 153 -3.30 -13.69 0.55
N GLU A 154 -4.00 -12.86 1.30
CA GLU A 154 -4.43 -13.16 2.69
C GLU A 154 -3.29 -13.64 3.61
N GLY A 155 -2.08 -13.08 3.41
CA GLY A 155 -0.88 -13.44 4.17
C GLY A 155 -0.18 -14.73 3.73
N GLU A 156 -0.77 -15.54 2.85
CA GLU A 156 -0.21 -16.78 2.34
C GLU A 156 0.55 -16.56 1.02
N VAL A 157 1.74 -17.14 0.90
CA VAL A 157 2.51 -17.07 -0.35
C VAL A 157 1.86 -17.95 -1.41
N ILE A 158 1.25 -17.34 -2.41
CA ILE A 158 0.59 -18.03 -3.52
C ILE A 158 1.48 -18.17 -4.76
N LYS A 159 2.52 -17.35 -4.89
CA LYS A 159 3.44 -17.39 -6.03
C LYS A 159 4.85 -16.96 -5.64
N GLU A 160 5.83 -17.70 -6.15
CA GLU A 160 7.24 -17.32 -6.17
C GLU A 160 7.68 -17.13 -7.62
N ILE A 161 8.37 -16.03 -7.90
CA ILE A 161 8.92 -15.73 -9.22
C ILE A 161 10.40 -15.46 -9.05
N THR A 162 11.23 -16.06 -9.92
CA THR A 162 12.67 -15.78 -9.99
C THR A 162 13.11 -15.70 -11.43
N GLY A 163 14.16 -14.93 -11.68
CA GLY A 163 14.75 -14.87 -13.00
C GLY A 163 16.22 -14.46 -12.95
N TYR A 164 16.91 -14.70 -14.06
CA TYR A 164 18.35 -14.50 -14.23
C TYR A 164 18.65 -13.64 -15.46
N SER A 165 19.76 -12.93 -15.44
CA SER A 165 20.34 -12.24 -16.60
C SER A 165 21.84 -12.34 -16.54
N HIS A 166 22.48 -12.78 -17.64
CA HIS A 166 23.93 -12.96 -17.73
C HIS A 166 24.73 -11.67 -17.54
N ASP A 167 24.22 -10.57 -18.13
CA ASP A 167 24.83 -9.24 -18.02
C ASP A 167 23.76 -8.18 -17.73
N THR A 168 23.85 -7.56 -16.55
CA THR A 168 22.84 -6.61 -16.07
C THR A 168 23.39 -5.72 -14.96
N THR A 169 22.53 -4.91 -14.35
CA THR A 169 22.84 -4.08 -13.18
C THR A 169 21.83 -4.31 -12.07
N ASN A 170 22.20 -3.99 -10.83
CA ASN A 170 21.32 -4.14 -9.68
C ASN A 170 19.96 -3.45 -9.93
N ASN A 171 19.97 -2.18 -10.34
CA ASN A 171 18.73 -1.42 -10.61
C ASN A 171 17.84 -2.06 -11.68
N ARG A 172 18.42 -2.72 -12.69
CA ARG A 172 17.64 -3.45 -13.69
C ARG A 172 16.97 -4.69 -13.10
N MET A 173 17.65 -5.39 -12.19
CA MET A 173 17.10 -6.59 -11.51
C MET A 173 15.97 -6.19 -10.56
N GLU A 174 16.12 -5.12 -9.82
CA GLU A 174 15.07 -4.54 -8.98
C GLU A 174 13.80 -4.22 -9.80
N LEU A 175 13.95 -3.52 -10.93
CA LEU A 175 12.83 -3.21 -11.81
C LEU A 175 12.20 -4.47 -12.42
N LYS A 176 13.02 -5.45 -12.83
CA LYS A 176 12.54 -6.71 -13.39
C LYS A 176 11.76 -7.53 -12.36
N ALA A 177 12.13 -7.50 -11.08
CA ALA A 177 11.38 -8.15 -10.01
C ALA A 177 9.95 -7.60 -9.93
N VAL A 178 9.82 -6.28 -9.90
CA VAL A 178 8.51 -5.61 -9.87
C VAL A 178 7.70 -5.90 -11.14
N ILE A 179 8.31 -5.76 -12.31
CA ILE A 179 7.64 -6.03 -13.59
C ILE A 179 7.12 -7.47 -13.63
N ALA A 180 7.95 -8.44 -13.28
CA ALA A 180 7.55 -9.85 -13.30
C ALA A 180 6.41 -10.16 -12.33
N ALA A 181 6.36 -9.48 -11.19
CA ALA A 181 5.26 -9.60 -10.25
C ALA A 181 3.97 -8.97 -10.79
N LEU A 182 4.04 -7.74 -11.34
CA LEU A 182 2.87 -7.06 -11.89
C LEU A 182 2.34 -7.71 -13.18
N GLU A 183 3.18 -8.38 -13.96
CA GLU A 183 2.72 -9.20 -15.11
C GLU A 183 1.92 -10.44 -14.71
N TRP A 184 2.07 -10.89 -13.47
CA TRP A 184 1.39 -12.08 -12.97
C TRP A 184 0.04 -11.75 -12.33
N VAL A 185 -0.13 -10.58 -11.72
CA VAL A 185 -1.38 -10.18 -11.09
C VAL A 185 -2.45 -9.85 -12.16
N GLU A 186 -3.71 -10.06 -11.81
CA GLU A 186 -4.81 -9.75 -12.70
C GLU A 186 -5.01 -8.23 -12.84
N PRO A 187 -5.50 -7.75 -13.99
CA PRO A 187 -5.93 -6.37 -14.14
C PRO A 187 -6.95 -5.97 -13.06
N GLU A 188 -6.98 -4.69 -12.70
CA GLU A 188 -7.86 -4.10 -11.67
C GLU A 188 -7.58 -4.54 -10.23
N SER A 189 -6.52 -5.35 -10.02
CA SER A 189 -6.10 -5.76 -8.67
C SER A 189 -5.58 -4.60 -7.83
N ASP A 190 -5.79 -4.69 -6.52
CA ASP A 190 -5.11 -3.84 -5.53
C ASP A 190 -3.78 -4.50 -5.13
N VAL A 191 -2.68 -3.80 -5.32
CA VAL A 191 -1.33 -4.32 -5.08
C VAL A 191 -0.61 -3.49 -4.06
N ARG A 192 -0.15 -4.13 -2.99
CA ARG A 192 0.77 -3.59 -2.00
C ARG A 192 2.18 -4.08 -2.31
N LEU A 193 3.01 -3.20 -2.88
CA LEU A 193 4.39 -3.52 -3.25
C LEU A 193 5.36 -3.14 -2.14
N TYR A 194 6.04 -4.11 -1.56
CA TYR A 194 7.07 -3.96 -0.55
C TYR A 194 8.45 -4.15 -1.18
N CYS A 195 9.29 -3.12 -1.09
CA CYS A 195 10.60 -3.11 -1.74
C CYS A 195 11.59 -2.26 -0.95
N ASP A 196 12.84 -2.69 -0.82
CA ASP A 196 13.90 -1.94 -0.15
C ASP A 196 14.68 -1.02 -1.09
N SER A 197 14.51 -1.17 -2.40
CA SER A 197 15.18 -0.38 -3.42
C SER A 197 14.67 1.06 -3.45
N GLN A 198 15.49 1.98 -2.97
CA GLN A 198 15.19 3.42 -3.06
C GLN A 198 15.04 3.91 -4.52
N TYR A 199 15.70 3.24 -5.46
CA TYR A 199 15.60 3.56 -6.88
C TYR A 199 14.21 3.25 -7.42
N VAL A 200 13.65 2.09 -7.08
CA VAL A 200 12.30 1.68 -7.47
C VAL A 200 11.26 2.57 -6.80
N VAL A 201 11.32 2.72 -5.48
CA VAL A 201 10.34 3.51 -4.71
C VAL A 201 10.27 4.95 -5.23
N LYS A 202 11.40 5.66 -5.31
CA LYS A 202 11.42 7.03 -5.83
C LYS A 202 11.02 7.14 -7.30
N GLY A 203 11.37 6.14 -8.09
CA GLY A 203 10.99 6.10 -9.50
C GLY A 203 9.48 6.07 -9.67
N LEU A 204 8.81 5.19 -8.95
CA LEU A 204 7.37 5.01 -8.99
C LEU A 204 6.57 6.18 -8.38
N ASP A 205 7.04 6.71 -7.23
CA ASP A 205 6.33 7.77 -6.50
C ASP A 205 6.55 9.16 -7.10
N GLU A 206 7.83 9.49 -7.41
CA GLU A 206 8.22 10.86 -7.69
C GLU A 206 8.57 11.06 -9.17
N TRP A 207 9.45 10.20 -9.74
CA TRP A 207 10.13 10.52 -10.99
C TRP A 207 9.32 10.21 -12.24
N MET A 208 8.58 9.10 -12.28
CA MET A 208 7.81 8.65 -13.45
C MET A 208 6.82 9.71 -13.93
N LYS A 209 6.12 10.38 -13.01
CA LYS A 209 5.17 11.45 -13.34
C LYS A 209 5.84 12.57 -14.13
N THR A 210 7.08 12.91 -13.75
CA THR A 210 7.87 13.96 -14.43
C THR A 210 8.45 13.45 -15.74
N TRP A 211 8.99 12.25 -15.78
CA TRP A 211 9.55 11.67 -16.99
C TRP A 211 8.51 11.50 -18.11
N ARG A 212 7.31 11.02 -17.76
CA ARG A 212 6.19 10.92 -18.69
C ARG A 212 5.86 12.27 -19.34
N LYS A 213 5.78 13.35 -18.54
CA LYS A 213 5.51 14.70 -19.04
C LYS A 213 6.64 15.24 -19.94
N ASN A 214 7.87 14.84 -19.69
CA ASN A 214 9.07 15.32 -20.39
C ASN A 214 9.51 14.35 -21.51
N GLY A 215 8.66 13.44 -21.98
CA GLY A 215 8.99 12.49 -23.05
C GLY A 215 10.11 11.52 -22.69
N TRP A 216 10.16 11.07 -21.42
CA TRP A 216 11.18 10.17 -20.87
C TRP A 216 12.59 10.74 -20.88
N GLN A 217 12.71 12.03 -20.59
CA GLN A 217 13.96 12.73 -20.40
C GLN A 217 14.10 13.22 -18.95
N THR A 218 15.36 13.29 -18.50
CA THR A 218 15.73 13.89 -17.20
C THR A 218 15.66 15.43 -17.29
N SER A 219 15.81 16.11 -16.16
CA SER A 219 15.90 17.59 -16.11
C SER A 219 17.06 18.18 -16.92
N SER A 220 18.11 17.36 -17.16
CA SER A 220 19.26 17.71 -18.03
C SER A 220 19.06 17.32 -19.50
N SER A 221 17.85 16.93 -19.90
CA SER A 221 17.50 16.47 -21.26
C SER A 221 18.19 15.18 -21.71
N ASP A 222 18.80 14.44 -20.78
CA ASP A 222 19.35 13.11 -21.07
C ASP A 222 18.23 12.06 -21.05
N ALA A 223 18.43 10.96 -21.78
CA ALA A 223 17.50 9.83 -21.71
C ALA A 223 17.47 9.24 -20.31
N VAL A 224 16.28 8.89 -19.80
CA VAL A 224 16.12 8.22 -18.52
C VAL A 224 16.83 6.86 -18.55
N LYS A 225 17.67 6.58 -17.55
CA LYS A 225 18.33 5.27 -17.42
C LYS A 225 17.30 4.16 -17.21
N ASN A 226 17.50 3.03 -17.90
CA ASN A 226 16.57 1.89 -17.87
C ASN A 226 15.15 2.26 -18.36
N ARG A 227 15.06 3.20 -19.30
CA ARG A 227 13.81 3.69 -19.87
C ARG A 227 12.90 2.54 -20.34
N ASP A 228 13.50 1.53 -20.97
CA ASP A 228 12.82 0.33 -21.44
C ASP A 228 12.01 -0.38 -20.34
N LEU A 229 12.55 -0.49 -19.15
CA LEU A 229 11.88 -1.11 -18.00
C LEU A 229 10.87 -0.16 -17.34
N TRP A 230 11.20 1.13 -17.29
CA TRP A 230 10.29 2.13 -16.74
C TRP A 230 9.04 2.35 -17.58
N GLU A 231 9.16 2.36 -18.92
CA GLU A 231 8.00 2.44 -19.81
C GLU A 231 7.10 1.22 -19.65
N LYS A 232 7.70 0.02 -19.59
CA LYS A 232 6.94 -1.22 -19.35
C LYS A 232 6.22 -1.21 -18.01
N LEU A 233 6.87 -0.71 -16.96
CA LEU A 233 6.29 -0.59 -15.63
C LEU A 233 5.16 0.44 -15.58
N ASP A 234 5.30 1.54 -16.34
CA ASP A 234 4.27 2.55 -16.50
C ASP A 234 3.00 2.00 -17.19
N ASP A 235 3.18 1.14 -18.20
CA ASP A 235 2.07 0.50 -18.88
C ASP A 235 1.33 -0.47 -17.94
N LEU A 236 2.06 -1.32 -17.21
CA LEU A 236 1.47 -2.31 -16.29
C LEU A 236 0.67 -1.68 -15.14
N ARG A 237 1.14 -0.53 -14.62
CA ARG A 237 0.46 0.13 -13.51
C ARG A 237 -0.82 0.88 -13.89
N GLN A 238 -1.15 1.02 -15.18
CA GLN A 238 -2.37 1.72 -15.61
C GLN A 238 -3.63 0.95 -15.21
N ASP A 239 -3.54 -0.37 -15.22
CA ASP A 239 -4.65 -1.28 -14.94
C ASP A 239 -4.56 -1.90 -13.53
N ILE A 240 -3.68 -1.39 -12.67
CA ILE A 240 -3.44 -1.92 -11.32
C ILE A 240 -3.42 -0.76 -10.31
N LYS A 241 -4.15 -0.91 -9.22
CA LYS A 241 -4.06 0.02 -8.09
C LYS A 241 -2.83 -0.31 -7.25
N LEU A 242 -1.71 0.40 -7.51
CA LEU A 242 -0.40 0.11 -6.93
C LEU A 242 -0.08 1.05 -5.77
N ASN A 243 0.02 0.50 -4.56
CA ASN A 243 0.50 1.16 -3.36
C ASN A 243 1.92 0.66 -3.05
N ILE A 244 2.85 1.57 -2.76
CA ILE A 244 4.27 1.23 -2.63
C ILE A 244 4.74 1.51 -1.21
N PHE A 245 5.38 0.51 -0.61
CA PHE A 245 5.89 0.55 0.76
C PHE A 245 7.39 0.27 0.75
N LYS A 246 8.16 1.21 1.30
CA LYS A 246 9.60 0.99 1.46
C LYS A 246 9.88 0.18 2.70
N VAL A 247 10.49 -0.99 2.52
CA VAL A 247 10.98 -1.83 3.62
C VAL A 247 12.43 -1.46 3.92
N PRO A 248 12.86 -1.38 5.20
CA PRO A 248 14.27 -1.22 5.54
C PRO A 248 15.07 -2.46 5.11
N ALA A 249 16.19 -2.25 4.42
CA ALA A 249 17.09 -3.33 4.06
C ALA A 249 17.65 -4.01 5.32
N HIS A 250 17.76 -5.35 5.32
CA HIS A 250 18.34 -6.15 6.40
C HIS A 250 17.76 -5.87 7.79
N SER A 251 16.46 -5.58 7.88
CA SER A 251 15.74 -5.24 9.13
C SER A 251 15.20 -6.44 9.90
N GLY A 252 15.47 -7.67 9.45
CA GLY A 252 14.88 -8.89 10.02
C GLY A 252 13.46 -9.17 9.52
N HIS A 253 12.99 -8.46 8.50
CA HIS A 253 11.68 -8.72 7.90
C HIS A 253 11.75 -10.01 7.06
N GLU A 254 11.13 -11.08 7.54
CA GLU A 254 11.28 -12.45 7.02
C GLU A 254 11.06 -12.55 5.50
N LEU A 255 9.99 -11.93 4.98
CA LEU A 255 9.65 -11.99 3.56
C LEU A 255 10.64 -11.21 2.68
N ASN A 256 11.16 -10.07 3.17
CA ASN A 256 12.19 -9.31 2.46
C ASN A 256 13.52 -10.07 2.41
N GLU A 257 13.93 -10.70 3.51
CA GLU A 257 15.14 -11.55 3.54
C GLU A 257 14.96 -12.79 2.65
N ARG A 258 13.75 -13.32 2.54
CA ARG A 258 13.43 -14.43 1.66
C ARG A 258 13.61 -14.07 0.19
N VAL A 259 13.09 -12.94 -0.28
CA VAL A 259 13.25 -12.49 -1.68
C VAL A 259 14.72 -12.18 -2.00
N ASP A 260 15.48 -11.55 -1.09
CA ASP A 260 16.93 -11.33 -1.22
C ASP A 260 17.68 -12.67 -1.41
N SER A 261 17.37 -13.65 -0.57
CA SER A 261 17.95 -15.00 -0.70
C SER A 261 17.59 -15.66 -2.03
N MET A 262 16.36 -15.50 -2.51
CA MET A 262 15.88 -16.05 -3.78
C MET A 262 16.58 -15.39 -4.97
N ALA A 263 16.73 -14.06 -4.99
CA ALA A 263 17.44 -13.33 -6.03
C ALA A 263 18.91 -13.77 -6.13
N LYS A 264 19.58 -13.93 -4.99
CA LYS A 264 20.96 -14.46 -4.92
C LYS A 264 21.08 -15.92 -5.39
N LYS A 265 20.07 -16.75 -5.10
CA LYS A 265 20.00 -18.14 -5.61
C LYS A 265 19.80 -18.18 -7.13
N ALA A 266 19.00 -17.29 -7.68
CA ALA A 266 18.78 -17.18 -9.13
C ALA A 266 20.10 -16.92 -9.87
N ILE A 267 20.97 -16.04 -9.35
CA ILE A 267 22.32 -15.81 -9.91
C ILE A 267 23.13 -17.10 -9.95
N ARG A 268 23.12 -17.87 -8.85
CA ARG A 268 23.91 -19.11 -8.76
C ARG A 268 23.39 -20.21 -9.68
N GLY A 269 22.06 -20.27 -9.87
CA GLY A 269 21.39 -21.21 -10.77
C GLY A 269 21.72 -20.90 -12.24
N GLY A 270 21.51 -19.64 -12.66
CA GLY A 270 21.77 -19.20 -14.03
C GLY A 270 23.22 -19.34 -14.47
N LYS A 271 24.21 -19.04 -13.61
CA LYS A 271 25.64 -19.29 -13.89
C LYS A 271 25.95 -20.75 -14.20
N LYS A 272 25.27 -21.69 -13.55
CA LYS A 272 25.47 -23.12 -13.80
C LYS A 272 24.85 -23.58 -15.13
N GLU A 273 23.84 -22.88 -15.62
CA GLU A 273 23.25 -23.12 -16.93
C GLU A 273 24.18 -22.59 -18.03
N ASP A 274 24.68 -21.35 -17.88
CA ASP A 274 25.67 -20.77 -18.80
C ASP A 274 26.92 -21.66 -18.96
N GLU A 275 27.46 -22.21 -17.85
CA GLU A 275 28.64 -23.11 -17.87
C GLU A 275 28.38 -24.49 -18.53
N LYS A 276 27.15 -24.87 -18.79
CA LYS A 276 26.79 -26.12 -19.49
C LYS A 276 26.60 -25.94 -20.98
N ASP A 277 26.35 -24.71 -21.40
CA ASP A 277 26.12 -24.34 -22.80
C ASP A 277 27.41 -23.90 -23.50
N GLU A 278 28.55 -23.76 -22.75
CA GLU A 278 29.93 -23.60 -23.26
C GLU A 278 30.63 -24.96 -23.39
#